data_589247e01799b9743e802289719ab433
#
_entry.id   589247e01799b9743e802289719ab433
#
_cell.length_a   1.000
_cell.length_b   1.000
_cell.length_c   1.000
_cell.angle_alpha   90.00
_cell.angle_beta   90.00
_cell.angle_gamma   90.00
#
_symmetry.space_group_name_H-M   'P 1'
#
loop_
_entity.id
_entity.type
_entity.pdbx_description
1 polymer ?
#
loop_
_entity_poly.entity_id
_entity_poly.type
_entity_poly.pdbx_seq_one_letter_code
_entity_poly.pdbx_strand_id
1 'polypeptide(L)'
;LKVIIGSYMAILSADGVGNIFEKYLLPQMPSLQGTEADQVLILMKIFIFVLVVVLLSIKGGFYVDILYERSMVTRILATLSFGFLNAGLIVSTILVYISGASFVDGTLQISQATNLYQESQMVKLMIDNYNIWFALPALAFVMISFFEPREESAQ
;
A
#
# COMPACT_ATOMS: atom_id res chain seq x y z
N LEU A 1 3.29 6.01 -11.51
CA LEU A 1 4.27 6.38 -10.47
C LEU A 1 3.62 7.16 -9.33
N LYS A 2 2.89 8.23 -9.61
CA LYS A 2 2.19 9.07 -8.62
C LYS A 2 1.28 8.25 -7.70
N VAL A 3 0.55 7.25 -8.23
CA VAL A 3 -0.34 6.39 -7.42
C VAL A 3 0.46 5.48 -6.49
N ILE A 4 1.64 5.00 -6.91
CA ILE A 4 2.51 4.18 -6.06
C ILE A 4 2.99 4.96 -4.83
N ILE A 5 3.48 6.19 -5.05
CA ILE A 5 3.89 7.07 -3.94
C ILE A 5 2.69 7.34 -3.03
N GLY A 6 1.52 7.60 -3.63
CA GLY A 6 0.27 7.77 -2.90
C GLY A 6 -0.10 6.54 -2.06
N SER A 7 0.08 5.34 -2.59
CA SER A 7 -0.19 4.08 -1.87
C SER A 7 0.73 3.91 -0.66
N TYR A 8 2.04 4.20 -0.78
CA TYR A 8 2.96 4.15 0.36
C TYR A 8 2.60 5.18 1.44
N MET A 9 2.30 6.42 1.04
CA MET A 9 1.86 7.45 1.98
C MET A 9 0.54 7.07 2.67
N ALA A 10 -0.36 6.43 1.94
CA ALA A 10 -1.62 5.94 2.48
C ALA A 10 -1.42 4.81 3.51
N ILE A 11 -0.50 3.88 3.25
CA ILE A 11 -0.15 2.81 4.19
C ILE A 11 0.39 3.41 5.50
N LEU A 12 1.38 4.30 5.40
CA LEU A 12 1.95 4.97 6.56
C LEU A 12 0.91 5.78 7.34
N SER A 13 0.02 6.47 6.64
CA SER A 13 -1.06 7.25 7.27
C SER A 13 -2.08 6.34 7.98
N ALA A 14 -2.48 5.24 7.34
CA ALA A 14 -3.44 4.30 7.90
C ALA A 14 -2.89 3.60 9.15
N ASP A 15 -1.65 3.14 9.10
CA ASP A 15 -0.99 2.52 10.26
C ASP A 15 -0.73 3.55 11.37
N GLY A 16 -0.24 4.74 11.04
CA GLY A 16 -0.01 5.80 12.02
C GLY A 16 -1.27 6.21 12.76
N VAL A 17 -2.37 6.45 12.04
CA VAL A 17 -3.66 6.80 12.67
C VAL A 17 -4.24 5.59 13.40
N GLY A 18 -4.12 4.38 12.85
CA GLY A 18 -4.54 3.15 13.50
C GLY A 18 -3.89 2.96 14.86
N ASN A 19 -2.58 3.12 14.94
CA ASN A 19 -1.82 3.00 16.19
C ASN A 19 -2.18 4.08 17.22
N ILE A 20 -2.45 5.31 16.76
CA ILE A 20 -2.94 6.38 17.65
C ILE A 20 -4.32 6.03 18.21
N PHE A 21 -5.22 5.53 17.37
CA PHE A 21 -6.56 5.11 17.79
C PHE A 21 -6.49 3.97 18.81
N GLU A 22 -5.70 2.94 18.53
CA GLU A 22 -5.52 1.79 19.41
C GLU A 22 -4.96 2.22 20.77
N LYS A 23 -3.94 3.07 20.78
CA LYS A 23 -3.24 3.46 22.00
C LYS A 23 -4.00 4.46 22.87
N TYR A 24 -4.71 5.41 22.26
CA TYR A 24 -5.28 6.56 22.99
C TYR A 24 -6.81 6.57 23.05
N LEU A 25 -7.50 6.10 22.00
CA LEU A 25 -8.96 6.15 21.95
C LEU A 25 -9.62 4.84 22.43
N LEU A 26 -9.08 3.70 22.03
CA LEU A 26 -9.63 2.40 22.39
C LEU A 26 -9.77 2.20 23.90
N PRO A 27 -8.79 2.56 24.75
CA PRO A 27 -8.89 2.43 26.19
C PRO A 27 -9.98 3.31 26.82
N GLN A 28 -10.40 4.37 26.13
CA GLN A 28 -11.46 5.28 26.60
C GLN A 28 -12.87 4.81 26.20
N MET A 29 -12.96 3.76 25.38
CA MET A 29 -14.23 3.20 24.90
C MET A 29 -14.48 1.81 25.48
N PRO A 30 -14.96 1.70 26.73
CA PRO A 30 -15.16 0.39 27.38
C PRO A 30 -16.24 -0.47 26.72
N SER A 31 -17.06 0.12 25.84
CA SER A 31 -18.05 -0.59 25.04
C SER A 31 -17.44 -1.35 23.85
N LEU A 32 -16.22 -1.00 23.42
CA LEU A 32 -15.50 -1.64 22.34
C LEU A 32 -14.36 -2.47 22.93
N GLN A 33 -14.62 -3.74 23.23
CA GLN A 33 -13.62 -4.66 23.78
C GLN A 33 -13.55 -5.96 22.96
N GLY A 34 -12.36 -6.53 22.88
CA GLY A 34 -12.14 -7.81 22.20
C GLY A 34 -12.31 -7.72 20.68
N THR A 35 -13.01 -8.68 20.11
CA THR A 35 -13.17 -8.85 18.65
C THR A 35 -13.82 -7.66 17.95
N GLU A 36 -14.69 -6.90 18.65
CA GLU A 36 -15.32 -5.70 18.08
C GLU A 36 -14.32 -4.55 17.92
N ALA A 37 -13.40 -4.40 18.86
CA ALA A 37 -12.33 -3.41 18.79
C ALA A 37 -11.40 -3.67 17.59
N ASP A 38 -11.03 -4.94 17.37
CA ASP A 38 -10.18 -5.34 16.24
C ASP A 38 -10.87 -5.07 14.90
N GLN A 39 -12.15 -5.38 14.80
CA GLN A 39 -12.93 -5.11 13.58
C GLN A 39 -13.03 -3.61 13.26
N VAL A 40 -13.28 -2.78 14.27
CA VAL A 40 -13.33 -1.32 14.11
C VAL A 40 -11.96 -0.79 13.69
N LEU A 41 -10.88 -1.29 14.26
CA LEU A 41 -9.52 -0.90 13.91
C LEU A 41 -9.18 -1.25 12.45
N ILE A 42 -9.52 -2.46 12.01
CA ILE A 42 -9.34 -2.92 10.64
C ILE A 42 -10.10 -2.04 9.66
N LEU A 43 -11.39 -1.83 9.91
CA LEU A 43 -12.23 -0.99 9.06
C LEU A 43 -11.70 0.44 8.95
N MET A 44 -11.25 1.00 10.06
CA MET A 44 -10.66 2.33 10.10
C MET A 44 -9.37 2.42 9.30
N LYS A 45 -8.45 1.45 9.44
CA LYS A 45 -7.21 1.40 8.65
C LYS A 45 -7.52 1.32 7.15
N ILE A 46 -8.44 0.45 6.75
CA ILE A 46 -8.85 0.33 5.34
C ILE A 46 -9.48 1.64 4.84
N PHE A 47 -10.36 2.24 5.63
CA PHE A 47 -11.02 3.50 5.25
C PHE A 47 -10.00 4.62 5.02
N ILE A 48 -9.06 4.82 5.96
CA ILE A 48 -8.01 5.84 5.86
C ILE A 48 -7.11 5.55 4.66
N PHE A 49 -6.71 4.30 4.47
CA PHE A 49 -5.90 3.90 3.33
C PHE A 49 -6.56 4.27 1.99
N VAL A 50 -7.80 3.84 1.78
CA VAL A 50 -8.55 4.14 0.55
C VAL A 50 -8.74 5.64 0.37
N LEU A 51 -9.12 6.35 1.44
CA LEU A 51 -9.32 7.80 1.42
C LEU A 51 -8.04 8.53 0.98
N VAL A 52 -6.89 8.20 1.57
CA VAL A 52 -5.60 8.84 1.23
C VAL A 52 -5.17 8.49 -0.19
N VAL A 53 -5.30 7.22 -0.63
CA VAL A 53 -5.02 6.83 -2.03
C VAL A 53 -5.85 7.66 -3.01
N VAL A 54 -7.15 7.78 -2.76
CA VAL A 54 -8.06 8.54 -3.64
C VAL A 54 -7.71 10.02 -3.63
N LEU A 55 -7.51 10.61 -2.46
CA LEU A 55 -7.14 12.04 -2.35
C LEU A 55 -5.83 12.35 -3.06
N LEU A 56 -4.79 11.53 -2.86
CA LEU A 56 -3.50 11.74 -3.51
C LEU A 56 -3.55 11.42 -5.01
N SER A 57 -4.39 10.50 -5.45
CA SER A 57 -4.59 10.21 -6.87
C SER A 57 -5.25 11.38 -7.60
N ILE A 58 -6.21 12.05 -6.95
CA ILE A 58 -6.95 13.17 -7.55
C ILE A 58 -6.19 14.49 -7.41
N LYS A 59 -5.72 14.81 -6.19
CA LYS A 59 -5.14 16.11 -5.84
C LYS A 59 -3.62 16.11 -5.69
N GLY A 60 -2.96 14.94 -5.67
CA GLY A 60 -1.52 14.86 -5.51
C GLY A 60 -0.79 15.56 -6.66
N GLY A 61 -0.05 16.60 -6.33
CA GLY A 61 0.76 17.40 -7.26
C GLY A 61 2.06 16.71 -7.73
N PHE A 62 2.17 15.40 -7.57
CA PHE A 62 3.34 14.65 -8.01
C PHE A 62 3.31 14.47 -9.53
N TYR A 63 4.02 15.33 -10.24
CA TYR A 63 4.31 15.14 -11.65
C TYR A 63 5.60 14.33 -11.77
N VAL A 64 5.49 13.09 -12.21
CA VAL A 64 6.65 12.23 -12.48
C VAL A 64 6.61 11.90 -13.97
N ASP A 65 7.33 12.68 -14.75
CA ASP A 65 7.32 12.62 -16.22
C ASP A 65 8.50 11.79 -16.77
N ILE A 66 8.90 10.75 -16.05
CA ILE A 66 10.08 9.92 -16.36
C ILE A 66 10.00 9.22 -17.73
N LEU A 67 8.82 9.14 -18.33
CA LEU A 67 8.61 8.34 -19.54
C LEU A 67 8.31 9.16 -20.80
N TYR A 68 8.37 10.49 -20.74
CA TYR A 68 7.91 11.35 -21.84
C TYR A 68 8.76 11.22 -23.11
N GLU A 69 10.07 11.01 -22.98
CA GLU A 69 11.01 10.90 -24.10
C GLU A 69 11.27 9.49 -24.61
N ARG A 70 10.61 8.47 -24.03
CA ARG A 70 10.80 7.07 -24.39
C ARG A 70 9.90 6.64 -25.55
N SER A 71 10.33 5.58 -26.27
CA SER A 71 9.53 4.99 -27.35
C SER A 71 8.13 4.58 -26.85
N MET A 72 7.14 4.64 -27.71
CA MET A 72 5.74 4.30 -27.40
C MET A 72 5.62 2.91 -26.76
N VAL A 73 6.38 1.93 -27.26
CA VAL A 73 6.38 0.55 -26.73
C VAL A 73 6.90 0.50 -25.30
N THR A 74 8.02 1.17 -25.01
CA THR A 74 8.59 1.24 -23.65
C THR A 74 7.63 1.90 -22.67
N ARG A 75 6.94 2.94 -23.11
CA ARG A 75 5.96 3.68 -22.31
C ARG A 75 4.75 2.80 -21.95
N ILE A 76 4.21 2.05 -22.93
CA ILE A 76 3.10 1.12 -22.70
C ILE A 76 3.52 0.00 -21.75
N LEU A 77 4.67 -0.63 -21.99
CA LEU A 77 5.17 -1.72 -21.16
C LEU A 77 5.42 -1.26 -19.71
N ALA A 78 6.06 -0.11 -19.54
CA ALA A 78 6.29 0.47 -18.22
C ALA A 78 4.97 0.81 -17.51
N THR A 79 4.00 1.41 -18.22
CA THR A 79 2.69 1.75 -17.65
C THR A 79 1.95 0.49 -17.18
N LEU A 80 1.94 -0.58 -17.98
CA LEU A 80 1.32 -1.84 -17.60
C LEU A 80 2.02 -2.49 -16.40
N SER A 81 3.36 -2.52 -16.41
CA SER A 81 4.14 -3.08 -15.30
C SER A 81 3.89 -2.33 -13.99
N PHE A 82 3.95 -1.00 -14.01
CA PHE A 82 3.67 -0.20 -12.82
C PHE A 82 2.20 -0.27 -12.38
N GLY A 83 1.27 -0.36 -13.33
CA GLY A 83 -0.14 -0.59 -13.04
C GLY A 83 -0.35 -1.91 -12.30
N PHE A 84 0.26 -2.98 -12.76
CA PHE A 84 0.20 -4.30 -12.14
C PHE A 84 0.83 -4.30 -10.72
N LEU A 85 2.03 -3.74 -10.58
CA LEU A 85 2.71 -3.63 -9.29
C LEU A 85 1.91 -2.81 -8.28
N ASN A 86 1.31 -1.71 -8.73
CA ASN A 86 0.47 -0.88 -7.86
C ASN A 86 -0.84 -1.59 -7.45
N ALA A 87 -1.48 -2.29 -8.38
CA ALA A 87 -2.65 -3.09 -8.06
C ALA A 87 -2.32 -4.19 -7.04
N GLY A 88 -1.19 -4.90 -7.23
CA GLY A 88 -0.69 -5.89 -6.29
C GLY A 88 -0.41 -5.30 -4.91
N LEU A 89 0.22 -4.12 -4.83
CA LEU A 89 0.46 -3.41 -3.58
C LEU A 89 -0.85 -3.06 -2.86
N ILE A 90 -1.83 -2.49 -3.56
CA ILE A 90 -3.13 -2.11 -2.97
C ILE A 90 -3.87 -3.33 -2.45
N VAL A 91 -4.00 -4.38 -3.27
CA VAL A 91 -4.70 -5.61 -2.89
C VAL A 91 -4.01 -6.29 -1.71
N SER A 92 -2.67 -6.44 -1.78
CA SER A 92 -1.89 -7.02 -0.68
C SER A 92 -2.06 -6.23 0.62
N THR A 93 -2.05 -4.89 0.56
CA THR A 93 -2.26 -4.02 1.72
C THR A 93 -3.63 -4.24 2.36
N ILE A 94 -4.69 -4.28 1.55
CA ILE A 94 -6.06 -4.53 2.05
C ILE A 94 -6.14 -5.92 2.70
N LEU A 95 -5.55 -6.95 2.08
CA LEU A 95 -5.54 -8.30 2.63
C LEU A 95 -4.77 -8.39 3.95
N VAL A 96 -3.63 -7.68 4.05
CA VAL A 96 -2.85 -7.59 5.30
C VAL A 96 -3.68 -6.92 6.39
N TYR A 97 -4.38 -5.83 6.11
CA TYR A 97 -5.26 -5.19 7.10
C TYR A 97 -6.42 -6.09 7.53
N ILE A 98 -7.07 -6.79 6.59
CA ILE A 98 -8.13 -7.76 6.91
C ILE A 98 -7.60 -8.89 7.80
N SER A 99 -6.34 -9.30 7.65
CA SER A 99 -5.71 -10.30 8.51
C SER A 99 -5.36 -9.79 9.92
N GLY A 100 -5.60 -8.50 10.21
CA GLY A 100 -5.29 -7.88 11.50
C GLY A 100 -3.81 -7.50 11.67
N ALA A 101 -3.01 -7.59 10.61
CA ALA A 101 -1.59 -7.25 10.65
C ALA A 101 -1.35 -5.75 10.44
N SER A 102 -0.16 -5.29 10.83
CA SER A 102 0.34 -3.94 10.59
C SER A 102 1.68 -3.99 9.87
N PHE A 103 1.89 -3.09 8.90
CA PHE A 103 3.19 -2.97 8.21
C PHE A 103 4.28 -2.38 9.11
N VAL A 104 3.89 -1.55 10.08
CA VAL A 104 4.84 -0.85 10.95
C VAL A 104 5.35 -1.75 12.08
N ASP A 105 4.48 -2.57 12.65
CA ASP A 105 4.84 -3.39 13.82
C ASP A 105 5.42 -4.76 13.45
N GLY A 106 5.40 -5.14 12.16
CA GLY A 106 5.95 -6.40 11.66
C GLY A 106 5.31 -7.67 12.25
N THR A 107 4.27 -7.52 13.04
CA THR A 107 3.56 -8.63 13.69
C THR A 107 2.43 -9.10 12.80
N LEU A 108 2.72 -10.10 11.97
CA LEU A 108 1.68 -10.90 11.32
C LEU A 108 1.05 -11.80 12.38
N GLN A 109 0.11 -11.31 13.15
CA GLN A 109 -0.77 -12.18 13.90
C GLN A 109 -1.79 -12.79 12.94
N ILE A 110 -1.40 -13.87 12.27
CA ILE A 110 -2.24 -14.64 11.34
C ILE A 110 -3.42 -15.33 12.11
N SER A 111 -3.60 -15.03 13.37
CA SER A 111 -4.60 -15.65 14.24
C SER A 111 -6.05 -15.41 13.83
N GLN A 112 -6.31 -14.47 12.91
CA GLN A 112 -7.64 -14.22 12.36
C GLN A 112 -7.63 -14.20 10.82
N ALA A 113 -6.72 -14.94 10.20
CA ALA A 113 -6.84 -15.22 8.79
C ALA A 113 -8.15 -15.99 8.60
N THR A 114 -9.17 -15.20 8.40
CA THR A 114 -10.54 -15.56 8.12
C THR A 114 -10.58 -16.67 7.07
N ASN A 115 -11.72 -17.31 6.90
CA ASN A 115 -12.02 -18.32 5.89
C ASN A 115 -11.39 -18.02 4.51
N LEU A 116 -11.22 -16.73 4.15
CA LEU A 116 -10.58 -16.28 2.91
C LEU A 116 -9.12 -16.75 2.75
N TYR A 117 -8.33 -16.80 3.83
CA TYR A 117 -6.95 -17.31 3.79
C TYR A 117 -6.91 -18.83 3.56
N GLN A 118 -7.87 -19.55 4.13
CA GLN A 118 -7.95 -21.00 3.98
C GLN A 118 -8.59 -21.44 2.66
N GLU A 119 -9.53 -20.65 2.13
CA GLU A 119 -10.29 -20.98 0.93
C GLU A 119 -9.60 -20.59 -0.38
N SER A 120 -8.71 -19.57 -0.37
CA SER A 120 -8.06 -19.07 -1.58
C SER A 120 -6.55 -19.15 -1.52
N GLN A 121 -5.98 -20.03 -2.36
CA GLN A 121 -4.52 -20.16 -2.53
C GLN A 121 -3.88 -18.83 -2.98
N MET A 122 -4.60 -18.02 -3.77
CA MET A 122 -4.09 -16.73 -4.24
C MET A 122 -4.03 -15.70 -3.10
N VAL A 123 -5.02 -15.66 -2.24
CA VAL A 123 -5.03 -14.82 -1.03
C VAL A 123 -3.88 -15.21 -0.11
N LYS A 124 -3.68 -16.51 0.11
CA LYS A 124 -2.55 -17.04 0.88
C LYS A 124 -1.21 -16.60 0.31
N LEU A 125 -0.99 -16.76 -0.99
CA LEU A 125 0.24 -16.32 -1.65
C LEU A 125 0.47 -14.81 -1.51
N MET A 126 -0.57 -14.00 -1.58
CA MET A 126 -0.45 -12.55 -1.43
C MET A 126 -0.11 -12.13 0.01
N ILE A 127 -0.72 -12.77 0.99
CA ILE A 127 -0.44 -12.49 2.41
C ILE A 127 0.94 -13.01 2.79
N ASP A 128 1.29 -14.25 2.46
CA ASP A 128 2.59 -14.85 2.82
C ASP A 128 3.78 -14.11 2.17
N ASN A 129 3.54 -13.49 1.00
CA ASN A 129 4.55 -12.74 0.26
C ASN A 129 4.28 -11.22 0.25
N TYR A 130 3.59 -10.69 1.26
CA TYR A 130 3.26 -9.26 1.31
C TYR A 130 4.51 -8.36 1.20
N ASN A 131 5.64 -8.79 1.76
CA ASN A 131 6.91 -8.06 1.67
C ASN A 131 7.36 -7.87 0.21
N ILE A 132 7.13 -8.86 -0.66
CA ILE A 132 7.45 -8.78 -2.08
C ILE A 132 6.56 -7.75 -2.76
N TRP A 133 5.26 -7.82 -2.53
CA TRP A 133 4.31 -6.86 -3.09
C TRP A 133 4.54 -5.43 -2.60
N PHE A 134 5.04 -5.28 -1.37
CA PHE A 134 5.43 -4.00 -0.81
C PHE A 134 6.76 -3.49 -1.38
N ALA A 135 7.77 -4.35 -1.54
CA ALA A 135 9.10 -3.96 -1.99
C ALA A 135 9.21 -3.74 -3.51
N LEU A 136 8.53 -4.56 -4.32
CA LEU A 136 8.68 -4.54 -5.79
C LEU A 136 8.37 -3.18 -6.44
N PRO A 137 7.27 -2.47 -6.10
CA PRO A 137 7.01 -1.16 -6.71
C PRO A 137 8.07 -0.12 -6.35
N ALA A 138 8.58 -0.16 -5.11
CA ALA A 138 9.66 0.74 -4.67
C ALA A 138 10.96 0.45 -5.40
N LEU A 139 11.35 -0.83 -5.51
CA LEU A 139 12.55 -1.23 -6.24
C LEU A 139 12.44 -0.89 -7.73
N ALA A 140 11.29 -1.13 -8.35
CA ALA A 140 11.06 -0.77 -9.74
C ALA A 140 11.16 0.75 -9.96
N PHE A 141 10.67 1.56 -9.02
CA PHE A 141 10.81 3.01 -9.04
C PHE A 141 12.28 3.43 -8.95
N VAL A 142 13.03 2.86 -8.00
CA VAL A 142 14.45 3.14 -7.83
C VAL A 142 15.23 2.75 -9.09
N MET A 143 14.97 1.56 -9.64
CA MET A 143 15.64 1.11 -10.87
C MET A 143 15.42 2.08 -12.04
N ILE A 144 14.21 2.55 -12.26
CA ILE A 144 13.93 3.50 -13.36
C ILE A 144 14.67 4.81 -13.13
N SER A 145 14.78 5.30 -11.90
CA SER A 145 15.52 6.51 -11.58
C SER A 145 17.00 6.44 -11.92
N PHE A 146 17.60 5.24 -11.91
CA PHE A 146 18.99 5.04 -12.36
C PHE A 146 19.16 5.04 -13.89
N PHE A 147 18.09 4.77 -14.63
CA PHE A 147 18.13 4.76 -16.10
C PHE A 147 17.69 6.09 -16.71
N GLU A 148 17.43 7.10 -15.90
CA GLU A 148 17.18 8.46 -16.39
C GLU A 148 18.47 9.04 -16.97
N PRO A 149 18.48 9.48 -18.25
CA PRO A 149 19.61 10.24 -18.80
C PRO A 149 19.73 11.53 -17.97
N ARG A 150 20.88 11.76 -17.36
CA ARG A 150 21.20 13.09 -16.82
C ARG A 150 21.10 14.06 -17.99
N GLU A 151 20.17 14.99 -17.94
CA GLU A 151 20.26 16.18 -18.78
C GLU A 151 21.60 16.86 -18.42
N GLU A 152 22.58 16.77 -19.32
CA GLU A 152 23.71 17.67 -19.30
C GLU A 152 23.09 19.06 -19.45
N SER A 153 23.08 19.82 -18.36
CA SER A 153 22.75 21.23 -18.36
C SER A 153 23.72 21.91 -19.33
N ALA A 154 23.25 22.12 -20.55
CA ALA A 154 23.90 22.97 -21.52
C ALA A 154 23.96 24.38 -20.91
N GLN A 155 25.16 24.76 -20.48
CA GLN A 155 25.51 26.12 -20.18
C GLN A 155 25.56 26.97 -21.46
#